data_6f82dc872c8e9ad0cd51ddecf90139e4
#
_entry.id   6f82dc872c8e9ad0cd51ddecf90139e4
#
_cell.length_a   1.000
_cell.length_b   1.000
_cell.length_c   1.000
_cell.angle_alpha   90.00
_cell.angle_beta   90.00
_cell.angle_gamma   90.00
#
_symmetry.space_group_name_H-M   'P 1'
#
loop_
_entity.id
_entity.type
_entity.pdbx_description
1 polymer ?
#
loop_
_entity_poly.entity_id
_entity_poly.type
_entity_poly.pdbx_seq_one_letter_code
_entity_poly.pdbx_strand_id
1 'polypeptide(L)'
;PSKTDSDDGEQTKPEIPVDFTALQEKNPDIYAWIKIDGTTVDYPVCQNNEDDNYYLSHTWERVEASDGAIFTQACNSKNFTDFNTVIYGHQMGEGVDTMFHTLDRYLEEGYIEKYPNVIIYTPDHVLTYRIFAAVIYDDRHLINSFNYVMDDQRQAFLDSLQDSRD
;
A
#
# COMPACT_ATOMS: atom_id res chain seq x y z
N PRO A 1 26.81 47.79 -1.67
CA PRO A 1 26.46 46.79 -0.71
C PRO A 1 25.14 46.17 -1.15
N SER A 2 25.27 44.98 -1.76
CA SER A 2 24.14 44.19 -2.24
C SER A 2 23.69 43.27 -1.10
N LYS A 3 22.46 43.40 -0.68
CA LYS A 3 21.79 42.42 0.19
C LYS A 3 21.38 41.25 -0.69
N THR A 4 21.92 40.09 -0.44
CA THR A 4 21.40 38.81 -0.88
C THR A 4 20.29 38.41 0.09
N ASP A 5 19.05 38.52 -0.35
CA ASP A 5 17.92 37.87 0.30
C ASP A 5 18.05 36.37 0.06
N SER A 6 18.39 35.64 1.09
CA SER A 6 18.22 34.19 1.15
C SER A 6 16.74 33.92 1.43
N ASP A 7 16.03 33.55 0.38
CA ASP A 7 14.70 32.99 0.45
C ASP A 7 14.83 31.57 1.02
N ASP A 8 14.75 31.44 2.34
CA ASP A 8 14.53 30.18 3.04
C ASP A 8 13.07 29.81 2.82
N GLY A 9 12.82 29.11 1.72
CA GLY A 9 11.54 28.46 1.46
C GLY A 9 11.23 27.45 2.56
N GLU A 10 10.48 27.89 3.55
CA GLU A 10 9.88 27.03 4.58
C GLU A 10 9.01 26.00 3.87
N GLN A 11 9.54 24.78 3.68
CA GLN A 11 8.75 23.65 3.17
C GLN A 11 7.68 23.34 4.23
N THR A 12 6.47 23.81 3.99
CA THR A 12 5.32 23.46 4.82
C THR A 12 5.17 21.93 4.80
N LYS A 13 5.27 21.30 5.99
CA LYS A 13 4.99 19.87 6.12
C LYS A 13 3.63 19.56 5.52
N PRO A 14 3.52 18.46 4.76
CA PRO A 14 2.22 18.05 4.23
C PRO A 14 1.23 17.82 5.38
N GLU A 15 -0.02 18.22 5.19
CA GLU A 15 -1.09 17.92 6.14
C GLU A 15 -1.41 16.42 6.08
N ILE A 16 -1.10 15.71 7.18
CA ILE A 16 -1.36 14.27 7.31
C ILE A 16 -2.63 14.11 8.16
N PRO A 17 -3.75 13.62 7.56
CA PRO A 17 -5.04 13.55 8.25
C PRO A 17 -5.15 12.38 9.24
N VAL A 18 -4.05 11.64 9.47
CA VAL A 18 -4.00 10.43 10.31
C VAL A 18 -3.19 10.72 11.56
N ASP A 19 -3.78 10.43 12.73
CA ASP A 19 -3.07 10.50 14.02
C ASP A 19 -2.27 9.21 14.26
N PHE A 20 -1.07 9.15 13.69
CA PHE A 20 -0.17 8.01 13.87
C PHE A 20 0.26 7.81 15.33
N THR A 21 0.34 8.88 16.13
CA THR A 21 0.70 8.75 17.54
C THR A 21 -0.34 7.93 18.30
N ALA A 22 -1.61 8.28 18.16
CA ALA A 22 -2.71 7.56 18.80
C ALA A 22 -2.85 6.11 18.27
N LEU A 23 -2.58 5.88 16.97
CA LEU A 23 -2.62 4.54 16.38
C LEU A 23 -1.47 3.66 16.89
N GLN A 24 -0.25 4.19 16.96
CA GLN A 24 0.94 3.45 17.39
C GLN A 24 0.95 3.19 18.91
N GLU A 25 0.27 4.00 19.70
CA GLU A 25 0.01 3.68 21.11
C GLU A 25 -0.84 2.40 21.28
N LYS A 26 -1.77 2.16 20.34
CA LYS A 26 -2.60 0.94 20.33
C LYS A 26 -1.87 -0.24 19.72
N ASN A 27 -1.18 -0.02 18.60
CA ASN A 27 -0.42 -1.05 17.89
C ASN A 27 0.82 -0.44 17.23
N PRO A 28 2.04 -0.69 17.76
CA PRO A 28 3.29 -0.15 17.22
C PRO A 28 3.67 -0.72 15.84
N ASP A 29 2.99 -1.77 15.36
CA ASP A 29 3.19 -2.34 14.04
C ASP A 29 2.58 -1.48 12.93
N ILE A 30 1.69 -0.52 13.27
CA ILE A 30 1.11 0.42 12.32
C ILE A 30 2.17 1.45 11.92
N TYR A 31 2.51 1.51 10.64
CA TYR A 31 3.54 2.42 10.14
C TYR A 31 3.08 3.29 8.97
N ALA A 32 1.95 2.96 8.36
CA ALA A 32 1.36 3.69 7.26
C ALA A 32 -0.17 3.59 7.29
N TRP A 33 -0.80 4.35 6.40
CA TRP A 33 -2.23 4.32 6.13
C TRP A 33 -2.44 4.33 4.62
N ILE A 34 -3.27 3.42 4.09
CA ILE A 34 -3.61 3.37 2.67
C ILE A 34 -5.02 3.90 2.44
N LYS A 35 -5.16 4.73 1.40
CA LYS A 35 -6.46 5.22 0.94
C LYS A 35 -6.54 5.17 -0.58
N ILE A 36 -7.68 4.65 -1.09
CA ILE A 36 -7.94 4.57 -2.52
C ILE A 36 -9.36 5.10 -2.77
N ASP A 37 -9.45 6.28 -3.38
CA ASP A 37 -10.73 6.91 -3.69
C ASP A 37 -11.56 6.04 -4.65
N GLY A 38 -12.88 6.10 -4.49
CA GLY A 38 -13.81 5.26 -5.26
C GLY A 38 -13.97 3.84 -4.71
N THR A 39 -13.20 3.45 -3.71
CA THR A 39 -13.27 2.15 -3.02
C THR A 39 -13.56 2.33 -1.53
N THR A 40 -13.68 1.23 -0.80
CA THR A 40 -13.75 1.23 0.68
C THR A 40 -12.36 1.13 1.32
N VAL A 41 -11.28 1.14 0.53
CA VAL A 41 -9.91 1.03 1.05
C VAL A 41 -9.52 2.34 1.72
N ASP A 42 -9.56 2.32 3.06
CA ASP A 42 -9.17 3.44 3.93
C ASP A 42 -8.77 2.83 5.29
N TYR A 43 -7.52 2.30 5.37
CA TYR A 43 -7.07 1.40 6.44
C TYR A 43 -5.65 1.69 6.91
N PRO A 44 -5.33 1.40 8.19
CA PRO A 44 -3.94 1.34 8.65
C PRO A 44 -3.22 0.18 7.95
N VAL A 45 -1.92 0.36 7.69
CA VAL A 45 -1.01 -0.65 7.17
C VAL A 45 -0.08 -1.10 8.29
N CYS A 46 -0.09 -2.40 8.57
CA CYS A 46 0.70 -3.03 9.62
C CYS A 46 1.91 -3.77 9.06
N GLN A 47 2.95 -3.95 9.87
CA GLN A 47 4.05 -4.86 9.58
C GLN A 47 4.56 -5.47 10.87
N ASN A 48 4.41 -6.79 11.02
CA ASN A 48 4.96 -7.55 12.13
C ASN A 48 6.35 -8.07 11.75
N ASN A 49 7.36 -7.76 12.56
CA ASN A 49 8.75 -8.19 12.28
C ASN A 49 9.08 -9.62 12.73
N GLU A 50 8.21 -10.25 13.50
CA GLU A 50 8.41 -11.58 14.06
C GLU A 50 7.64 -12.66 13.28
N ASP A 51 6.48 -12.29 12.70
CA ASP A 51 5.62 -13.18 11.92
C ASP A 51 5.00 -12.44 10.73
N ASP A 52 5.51 -12.72 9.54
CA ASP A 52 5.07 -12.15 8.28
C ASP A 52 3.59 -12.42 7.96
N ASN A 53 3.00 -13.44 8.57
CA ASN A 53 1.61 -13.85 8.34
C ASN A 53 0.66 -13.48 9.48
N TYR A 54 1.14 -12.83 10.53
CA TYR A 54 0.35 -12.48 11.71
C TYR A 54 -0.99 -11.80 11.35
N TYR A 55 -0.93 -10.81 10.46
CA TYR A 55 -2.09 -10.02 10.05
C TYR A 55 -3.00 -10.69 9.01
N LEU A 56 -2.72 -11.91 8.58
CA LEU A 56 -3.69 -12.71 7.83
C LEU A 56 -4.90 -13.11 8.69
N SER A 57 -4.72 -13.25 10.01
CA SER A 57 -5.75 -13.69 10.94
C SER A 57 -5.91 -12.80 12.17
N HIS A 58 -5.35 -11.59 12.15
CA HIS A 58 -5.50 -10.62 13.23
C HIS A 58 -5.79 -9.23 12.66
N THR A 59 -6.73 -8.53 13.26
CA THR A 59 -7.02 -7.12 12.94
C THR A 59 -5.83 -6.22 13.28
N TRP A 60 -5.88 -4.97 12.82
CA TRP A 60 -4.89 -3.97 13.20
C TRP A 60 -4.89 -3.66 14.72
N GLU A 61 -5.94 -4.04 15.46
CA GLU A 61 -6.00 -3.98 16.94
C GLU A 61 -5.44 -5.25 17.60
N ARG A 62 -4.85 -6.16 16.81
CA ARG A 62 -4.26 -7.43 17.26
C ARG A 62 -5.28 -8.42 17.83
N VAL A 63 -6.53 -8.34 17.40
CA VAL A 63 -7.60 -9.27 17.75
C VAL A 63 -7.70 -10.33 16.65
N GLU A 64 -7.82 -11.59 17.01
CA GLU A 64 -8.02 -12.69 16.06
C GLU A 64 -9.32 -12.49 15.29
N ALA A 65 -9.24 -12.48 13.95
CA ALA A 65 -10.36 -12.29 13.05
C ALA A 65 -10.02 -12.81 11.64
N SER A 66 -11.03 -13.35 10.96
CA SER A 66 -10.85 -13.96 9.64
C SER A 66 -10.59 -12.97 8.51
N ASP A 67 -10.93 -11.71 8.70
CA ASP A 67 -10.70 -10.62 7.74
C ASP A 67 -9.30 -10.00 7.87
N GLY A 68 -8.58 -10.32 8.96
CA GLY A 68 -7.23 -9.88 9.17
C GLY A 68 -7.06 -8.36 9.19
N ALA A 69 -5.93 -7.89 8.68
CA ALA A 69 -5.63 -6.47 8.47
C ALA A 69 -4.95 -6.24 7.11
N ILE A 70 -4.76 -4.98 6.74
CA ILE A 70 -3.89 -4.61 5.62
C ILE A 70 -2.45 -4.56 6.14
N PHE A 71 -1.53 -5.25 5.45
CA PHE A 71 -0.17 -5.40 5.95
C PHE A 71 0.88 -5.57 4.86
N THR A 72 2.14 -5.42 5.26
CA THR A 72 3.32 -5.78 4.47
C THR A 72 4.17 -6.78 5.24
N GLN A 73 5.00 -7.54 4.52
CA GLN A 73 5.96 -8.46 5.14
C GLN A 73 7.26 -7.73 5.48
N ALA A 74 8.04 -8.26 6.43
CA ALA A 74 9.26 -7.62 6.95
C ALA A 74 10.39 -7.46 5.92
N CYS A 75 10.32 -8.17 4.78
CA CYS A 75 11.25 -7.99 3.66
C CYS A 75 11.08 -6.63 2.93
N ASN A 76 9.94 -5.96 3.07
CA ASN A 76 9.76 -4.61 2.57
C ASN A 76 10.12 -3.56 3.64
N SER A 77 10.76 -2.48 3.21
CA SER A 77 11.07 -1.35 4.07
C SER A 77 9.81 -0.51 4.37
N LYS A 78 9.73 0.02 5.60
CA LYS A 78 8.59 0.84 6.03
C LYS A 78 8.55 2.25 5.42
N ASN A 79 9.57 2.64 4.66
CA ASN A 79 9.68 3.96 4.03
C ASN A 79 9.26 3.98 2.55
N PHE A 80 8.80 2.85 2.00
CA PHE A 80 8.35 2.71 0.62
C PHE A 80 9.41 3.07 -0.44
N THR A 81 10.70 2.81 -0.15
CA THR A 81 11.81 3.06 -1.08
C THR A 81 12.24 1.83 -1.86
N ASP A 82 11.66 0.67 -1.58
CA ASP A 82 11.91 -0.55 -2.34
C ASP A 82 11.39 -0.40 -3.78
N PHE A 83 12.00 -1.11 -4.71
CA PHE A 83 11.49 -1.15 -6.09
C PHE A 83 10.06 -1.70 -6.15
N ASN A 84 9.75 -2.69 -5.32
CA ASN A 84 8.43 -3.27 -5.19
C ASN A 84 8.07 -3.43 -3.70
N THR A 85 6.99 -2.78 -3.29
CA THR A 85 6.37 -2.97 -1.98
C THR A 85 5.06 -3.67 -2.17
N VAL A 86 4.91 -4.86 -1.60
CA VAL A 86 3.66 -5.63 -1.67
C VAL A 86 2.84 -5.40 -0.42
N ILE A 87 1.64 -4.84 -0.61
CA ILE A 87 0.65 -4.63 0.45
C ILE A 87 -0.44 -5.69 0.29
N TYR A 88 -0.62 -6.48 1.33
CA TYR A 88 -1.59 -7.57 1.38
C TYR A 88 -2.89 -7.12 2.07
N GLY A 89 -4.00 -7.68 1.64
CA GLY A 89 -5.31 -7.54 2.26
C GLY A 89 -6.26 -8.61 1.73
N HIS A 90 -7.14 -9.11 2.58
CA HIS A 90 -8.12 -10.11 2.16
C HIS A 90 -9.07 -9.55 1.09
N GLN A 91 -9.35 -10.36 0.08
CA GLN A 91 -10.50 -10.19 -0.79
C GLN A 91 -11.68 -10.92 -0.13
N MET A 92 -12.61 -10.15 0.40
CA MET A 92 -13.77 -10.69 1.10
C MET A 92 -14.79 -11.26 0.12
N GLY A 93 -15.65 -12.15 0.58
CA GLY A 93 -16.69 -12.76 -0.27
C GLY A 93 -17.73 -11.77 -0.76
N GLU A 94 -18.56 -12.20 -1.72
CA GLU A 94 -19.60 -11.41 -2.35
C GLU A 94 -20.52 -10.74 -1.31
N GLY A 95 -20.76 -9.44 -1.47
CA GLY A 95 -21.59 -8.63 -0.58
C GLY A 95 -20.90 -8.09 0.67
N VAL A 96 -19.57 -8.29 0.81
CA VAL A 96 -18.77 -7.77 1.94
C VAL A 96 -17.76 -6.75 1.42
N ASP A 97 -18.17 -5.50 1.30
CA ASP A 97 -17.37 -4.39 0.76
C ASP A 97 -16.31 -3.88 1.75
N THR A 98 -15.49 -4.79 2.31
CA THR A 98 -14.40 -4.46 3.24
C THR A 98 -13.05 -4.96 2.72
N MET A 99 -12.00 -4.57 3.38
CA MET A 99 -10.62 -4.91 3.03
C MET A 99 -10.31 -4.56 1.56
N PHE A 100 -9.77 -5.48 0.77
CA PHE A 100 -9.46 -5.24 -0.64
C PHE A 100 -10.54 -5.70 -1.62
N HIS A 101 -11.70 -6.16 -1.14
CA HIS A 101 -12.79 -6.64 -2.02
C HIS A 101 -13.20 -5.60 -3.08
N THR A 102 -13.31 -4.33 -2.70
CA THR A 102 -13.75 -3.28 -3.65
C THR A 102 -12.69 -2.90 -4.71
N LEU A 103 -11.48 -3.47 -4.66
CA LEU A 103 -10.51 -3.35 -5.75
C LEU A 103 -10.97 -4.05 -7.03
N ASP A 104 -11.91 -4.99 -6.95
CA ASP A 104 -12.53 -5.63 -8.13
C ASP A 104 -13.17 -4.60 -9.07
N ARG A 105 -13.55 -3.42 -8.57
CA ARG A 105 -14.06 -2.30 -9.40
C ARG A 105 -13.06 -1.82 -10.44
N TYR A 106 -11.77 -2.04 -10.22
CA TYR A 106 -10.71 -1.69 -11.18
C TYR A 106 -10.66 -2.62 -12.40
N LEU A 107 -11.42 -3.71 -12.40
CA LEU A 107 -11.66 -4.55 -13.58
C LEU A 107 -12.71 -3.93 -14.53
N GLU A 108 -13.46 -2.92 -14.07
CA GLU A 108 -14.42 -2.20 -14.89
C GLU A 108 -13.71 -1.20 -15.82
N GLU A 109 -14.15 -1.13 -17.08
CA GLU A 109 -13.62 -0.17 -18.05
C GLU A 109 -13.80 1.28 -17.58
N GLY A 110 -12.74 2.07 -17.63
CA GLY A 110 -12.76 3.49 -17.24
C GLY A 110 -12.62 3.75 -15.74
N TYR A 111 -12.54 2.71 -14.90
CA TYR A 111 -12.45 2.92 -13.44
C TYR A 111 -11.08 3.45 -13.03
N ILE A 112 -9.99 2.97 -13.66
CA ILE A 112 -8.62 3.48 -13.43
C ILE A 112 -8.51 4.95 -13.78
N GLU A 113 -9.12 5.39 -14.88
CA GLU A 113 -9.11 6.78 -15.33
C GLU A 113 -9.86 7.70 -14.36
N LYS A 114 -10.91 7.20 -13.74
CA LYS A 114 -11.74 7.94 -12.79
C LYS A 114 -11.08 8.04 -11.42
N TYR A 115 -10.41 6.98 -10.97
CA TYR A 115 -9.76 6.88 -9.66
C TYR A 115 -8.32 6.37 -9.81
N PRO A 116 -7.42 7.20 -10.38
CA PRO A 116 -6.10 6.72 -10.83
C PRO A 116 -5.07 6.56 -9.71
N ASN A 117 -5.38 6.93 -8.47
CA ASN A 117 -4.37 7.11 -7.44
C ASN A 117 -4.58 6.21 -6.21
N VAL A 118 -3.47 5.68 -5.70
CA VAL A 118 -3.36 5.15 -4.34
C VAL A 118 -2.61 6.17 -3.50
N ILE A 119 -3.15 6.53 -2.35
CA ILE A 119 -2.52 7.46 -1.41
C ILE A 119 -2.02 6.65 -0.22
N ILE A 120 -0.74 6.83 0.12
CA ILE A 120 -0.12 6.28 1.32
C ILE A 120 0.28 7.45 2.22
N TYR A 121 -0.24 7.47 3.42
CA TYR A 121 0.22 8.36 4.48
C TYR A 121 1.22 7.61 5.36
N THR A 122 2.28 8.28 5.73
CA THR A 122 3.22 7.88 6.78
C THR A 122 3.27 9.00 7.83
N PRO A 123 3.92 8.83 8.99
CA PRO A 123 4.03 9.90 9.97
C PRO A 123 4.63 11.22 9.45
N ASP A 124 5.42 11.16 8.37
CA ASP A 124 6.17 12.30 7.84
C ASP A 124 5.86 12.66 6.38
N HIS A 125 5.20 11.77 5.61
CA HIS A 125 5.04 11.92 4.18
C HIS A 125 3.64 11.54 3.70
N VAL A 126 3.24 12.17 2.59
CA VAL A 126 2.10 11.74 1.78
C VAL A 126 2.66 11.28 0.43
N LEU A 127 2.49 10.00 0.11
CA LEU A 127 2.95 9.38 -1.12
C LEU A 127 1.75 9.12 -2.02
N THR A 128 1.81 9.55 -3.28
CA THR A 128 0.76 9.30 -4.26
C THR A 128 1.31 8.43 -5.37
N TYR A 129 0.73 7.24 -5.52
CA TYR A 129 1.07 6.29 -6.57
C TYR A 129 -0.02 6.28 -7.63
N ARG A 130 0.38 6.27 -8.90
CA ARG A 130 -0.56 6.13 -10.01
C ARG A 130 -0.78 4.65 -10.32
N ILE A 131 -2.03 4.23 -10.35
CA ILE A 131 -2.41 2.88 -10.78
C ILE A 131 -2.17 2.79 -12.29
N PHE A 132 -1.44 1.78 -12.72
CA PHE A 132 -1.17 1.52 -14.13
C PHE A 132 -1.77 0.20 -14.63
N ALA A 133 -2.11 -0.72 -13.72
CA ALA A 133 -2.73 -2.00 -14.04
C ALA A 133 -3.58 -2.50 -12.87
N ALA A 134 -4.67 -3.19 -13.18
CA ALA A 134 -5.43 -4.06 -12.30
C ALA A 134 -5.57 -5.40 -13.01
N VAL A 135 -5.11 -6.48 -12.39
CA VAL A 135 -5.05 -7.80 -13.01
C VAL A 135 -5.47 -8.87 -12.02
N ILE A 136 -6.11 -9.93 -12.52
CA ILE A 136 -6.25 -11.17 -11.77
C ILE A 136 -4.96 -11.94 -11.97
N TYR A 137 -4.20 -12.13 -10.90
CA TYR A 137 -2.89 -12.76 -10.94
C TYR A 137 -2.95 -14.16 -10.33
N ASP A 138 -1.93 -14.99 -10.57
CA ASP A 138 -1.84 -16.32 -9.97
C ASP A 138 -1.42 -16.23 -8.47
N ASP A 139 -1.37 -17.38 -7.80
CA ASP A 139 -1.08 -17.51 -6.37
C ASP A 139 0.42 -17.47 -6.03
N ARG A 140 1.31 -17.11 -6.99
CA ARG A 140 2.75 -17.00 -6.72
C ARG A 140 3.03 -15.90 -5.71
N HIS A 141 3.98 -16.15 -4.84
CA HIS A 141 4.46 -15.13 -3.90
C HIS A 141 5.33 -14.11 -4.63
N LEU A 142 4.75 -12.94 -4.98
CA LEU A 142 5.37 -11.92 -5.85
C LEU A 142 6.78 -11.51 -5.40
N ILE A 143 6.99 -11.26 -4.11
CA ILE A 143 8.30 -10.81 -3.59
C ILE A 143 9.39 -11.86 -3.83
N ASN A 144 9.04 -13.14 -3.72
CA ASN A 144 10.00 -14.24 -3.85
C ASN A 144 10.15 -14.74 -5.31
N SER A 145 9.22 -14.36 -6.20
CA SER A 145 9.20 -14.85 -7.58
C SER A 145 10.14 -14.10 -8.51
N PHE A 146 10.56 -12.89 -8.14
CA PHE A 146 11.42 -12.04 -8.96
C PHE A 146 12.54 -11.43 -8.13
N ASN A 147 13.73 -11.27 -8.73
CA ASN A 147 14.83 -10.53 -8.12
C ASN A 147 14.79 -9.06 -8.55
N TYR A 148 14.15 -8.21 -7.75
CA TYR A 148 13.95 -6.79 -8.07
C TYR A 148 15.23 -5.94 -8.04
N VAL A 149 16.39 -6.49 -7.70
CA VAL A 149 17.69 -5.82 -7.81
C VAL A 149 18.18 -5.85 -9.26
N MET A 150 17.77 -6.85 -10.05
CA MET A 150 18.23 -7.05 -11.43
C MET A 150 17.22 -6.50 -12.43
N ASP A 151 17.67 -5.69 -13.40
CA ASP A 151 16.80 -5.01 -14.36
C ASP A 151 16.01 -5.97 -15.26
N ASP A 152 16.61 -7.08 -15.66
CA ASP A 152 15.93 -8.12 -16.45
C ASP A 152 14.79 -8.81 -15.67
N GLN A 153 14.96 -9.00 -14.36
CA GLN A 153 13.94 -9.56 -13.49
C GLN A 153 12.81 -8.55 -13.20
N ARG A 154 13.12 -7.26 -13.10
CA ARG A 154 12.12 -6.19 -13.04
C ARG A 154 11.27 -6.16 -14.31
N GLN A 155 11.93 -6.28 -15.48
CA GLN A 155 11.22 -6.35 -16.74
C GLN A 155 10.36 -7.60 -16.84
N ALA A 156 10.87 -8.77 -16.43
CA ALA A 156 10.11 -10.02 -16.41
C ALA A 156 8.85 -9.92 -15.52
N PHE A 157 8.94 -9.21 -14.39
CA PHE A 157 7.77 -8.91 -13.55
C PHE A 157 6.74 -8.05 -14.30
N LEU A 158 7.17 -6.95 -14.93
CA LEU A 158 6.27 -6.08 -15.69
C LEU A 158 5.62 -6.79 -16.87
N ASP A 159 6.37 -7.64 -17.57
CA ASP A 159 5.86 -8.45 -18.70
C ASP A 159 4.80 -9.45 -18.19
N SER A 160 5.00 -10.06 -17.02
CA SER A 160 4.02 -10.99 -16.44
C SER A 160 2.69 -10.32 -16.07
N LEU A 161 2.70 -9.02 -15.74
CA LEU A 161 1.48 -8.25 -15.52
C LEU A 161 0.74 -8.01 -16.85
N GLN A 162 1.47 -7.86 -17.94
CA GLN A 162 0.89 -7.66 -19.27
C GLN A 162 0.23 -8.94 -19.80
N ASP A 163 0.85 -10.10 -19.54
CA ASP A 163 0.32 -11.42 -19.92
C ASP A 163 -0.97 -11.79 -19.10
N SER A 164 -1.20 -11.12 -17.97
CA SER A 164 -2.37 -11.32 -17.11
C SER A 164 -3.54 -10.36 -17.42
N ARG A 165 -3.48 -9.60 -18.53
CA ARG A 165 -4.46 -8.56 -18.93
C ARG A 165 -5.48 -9.04 -19.96
N ASP A 166 -5.91 -10.26 -19.95
CA ASP A 166 -6.96 -10.76 -20.86
C ASP A 166 -8.38 -10.50 -20.34
#